data_4f6a3c41ad12130bf4529d09cf6b8434
#
_entry.id   4f6a3c41ad12130bf4529d09cf6b8434
#
_cell.length_a   1.000
_cell.length_b   1.000
_cell.length_c   1.000
_cell.angle_alpha   90.00
_cell.angle_beta   90.00
_cell.angle_gamma   90.00
#
_symmetry.space_group_name_H-M   'P 1'
#
loop_
_entity.id
_entity.type
_entity.pdbx_description
1 polymer ?
#
loop_
_entity_poly.entity_id
_entity_poly.type
_entity_poly.pdbx_seq_one_letter_code
_entity_poly.pdbx_strand_id
1 'polypeptide(L)'
;MALEKKNYNTTDLDPLKTFERHVFHRDQFAHYLRWTHILKEAKIGERLCDFGCGNGNLLEVLYRNRFKQSAYIGIDIREKTIEQAEEKFSNVDWAEFYAADLCKNDFDYTSIQADKVCSFEVIEHIGKQNAHLFLQNFKDCGTEDALYYLSTPNHDEQVGAAGNHTYDSGDGRGVAVQEFTHEELTELLEVHFDIVKKFGTFASVRDYKPLMNEWQTEMFEALREYYDTNLISNLMAPMFPEHSRNTLWVLKRKDDDLF
;
A
#
# COMPACT_ATOMS: atom_id res chain seq x y z
N MET A 1 22.25 -23.53 -20.24
CA MET A 1 21.69 -22.22 -20.58
C MET A 1 21.56 -21.48 -19.26
N ALA A 2 22.39 -20.48 -19.00
CA ALA A 2 22.29 -19.68 -17.77
C ALA A 2 21.03 -18.82 -17.88
N LEU A 3 20.12 -18.97 -16.95
CA LEU A 3 18.96 -18.09 -16.83
C LEU A 3 19.48 -16.69 -16.54
N GLU A 4 19.19 -15.73 -17.40
CA GLU A 4 19.47 -14.32 -17.12
C GLU A 4 18.80 -13.93 -15.80
N LYS A 5 19.58 -13.40 -14.86
CA LYS A 5 19.05 -12.79 -13.65
C LYS A 5 18.27 -11.53 -14.03
N LYS A 6 16.96 -11.67 -14.27
CA LYS A 6 16.07 -10.52 -14.32
C LYS A 6 15.91 -9.96 -12.91
N ASN A 7 16.11 -8.67 -12.74
CA ASN A 7 15.76 -7.98 -11.50
C ASN A 7 14.22 -7.91 -11.41
N TYR A 8 13.65 -8.83 -10.67
CA TYR A 8 12.20 -8.84 -10.44
C TYR A 8 11.84 -7.89 -9.30
N ASN A 9 10.83 -7.07 -9.50
CA ASN A 9 10.22 -6.30 -8.42
C ASN A 9 9.52 -7.28 -7.44
N THR A 10 9.64 -7.05 -6.13
CA THR A 10 8.98 -7.85 -5.09
C THR A 10 7.46 -7.82 -5.18
N THR A 11 6.89 -6.85 -5.90
CA THR A 11 5.45 -6.69 -6.14
C THR A 11 4.94 -7.43 -7.37
N ASP A 12 5.81 -8.15 -8.10
CA ASP A 12 5.44 -8.85 -9.32
C ASP A 12 4.61 -10.11 -8.98
N LEU A 13 3.37 -10.15 -9.46
CA LEU A 13 2.42 -11.23 -9.24
C LEU A 13 2.59 -12.43 -10.18
N ASP A 14 3.61 -12.44 -11.03
CA ASP A 14 3.89 -13.58 -11.89
C ASP A 14 4.23 -14.81 -11.02
N PRO A 15 3.45 -15.91 -11.09
CA PRO A 15 3.71 -17.10 -10.29
C PRO A 15 5.09 -17.69 -10.49
N LEU A 16 5.64 -17.65 -11.72
CA LEU A 16 6.99 -18.14 -12.00
C LEU A 16 8.04 -17.32 -11.29
N LYS A 17 7.88 -16.00 -11.25
CA LYS A 17 8.78 -15.10 -10.52
C LYS A 17 8.64 -15.28 -9.01
N THR A 18 7.46 -15.61 -8.53
CA THR A 18 7.21 -15.93 -7.12
C THR A 18 7.99 -17.19 -6.71
N PHE A 19 8.02 -18.23 -7.54
CA PHE A 19 8.81 -19.44 -7.29
C PHE A 19 10.31 -19.23 -7.29
N GLU A 20 10.81 -18.31 -8.09
CA GLU A 20 12.25 -18.00 -8.17
C GLU A 20 12.78 -17.24 -6.95
N ARG A 21 11.93 -16.64 -6.12
CA ARG A 21 12.31 -15.73 -5.02
C ARG A 21 12.03 -16.23 -3.61
N HIS A 22 12.01 -17.51 -3.37
CA HIS A 22 11.63 -17.98 -2.05
C HIS A 22 10.25 -17.46 -1.63
N VAL A 23 9.28 -18.11 -2.08
CA VAL A 23 7.84 -17.91 -2.20
C VAL A 23 7.12 -17.30 -0.98
N PHE A 24 7.77 -17.21 0.18
CA PHE A 24 7.09 -16.93 1.44
C PHE A 24 7.59 -15.65 2.11
N HIS A 25 7.99 -14.65 1.30
CA HIS A 25 8.37 -13.38 1.91
C HIS A 25 7.11 -12.64 2.38
N ARG A 26 7.12 -12.24 3.66
CA ARG A 26 6.01 -11.52 4.32
C ARG A 26 5.47 -10.33 3.53
N ASP A 27 6.35 -9.59 2.87
CA ASP A 27 5.98 -8.37 2.14
C ASP A 27 5.10 -8.67 0.92
N GLN A 28 5.32 -9.81 0.25
CA GLN A 28 4.45 -10.24 -0.85
C GLN A 28 3.03 -10.54 -0.36
N PHE A 29 2.90 -11.23 0.77
CA PHE A 29 1.58 -11.48 1.36
C PHE A 29 0.90 -10.20 1.81
N ALA A 30 1.65 -9.26 2.40
CA ALA A 30 1.13 -7.96 2.80
C ALA A 30 0.61 -7.16 1.58
N HIS A 31 1.36 -7.14 0.47
CA HIS A 31 0.88 -6.54 -0.79
C HIS A 31 -0.38 -7.23 -1.30
N TYR A 32 -0.38 -8.57 -1.31
CA TYR A 32 -1.53 -9.35 -1.76
C TYR A 32 -2.78 -9.05 -0.94
N LEU A 33 -2.65 -8.93 0.37
CA LEU A 33 -3.76 -8.60 1.27
C LEU A 33 -4.32 -7.21 0.98
N ARG A 34 -3.48 -6.20 0.74
CA ARG A 34 -3.89 -4.83 0.38
C ARG A 34 -4.65 -4.82 -0.95
N TRP A 35 -4.10 -5.44 -1.99
CA TRP A 35 -4.73 -5.48 -3.31
C TRP A 35 -6.05 -6.27 -3.31
N THR A 36 -6.10 -7.40 -2.62
CA THR A 36 -7.34 -8.17 -2.50
C THR A 36 -8.39 -7.44 -1.66
N HIS A 37 -7.96 -6.61 -0.71
CA HIS A 37 -8.88 -5.73 0.00
C HIS A 37 -9.51 -4.70 -0.94
N ILE A 38 -8.72 -4.07 -1.81
CA ILE A 38 -9.26 -3.15 -2.81
C ILE A 38 -10.19 -3.86 -3.78
N LEU A 39 -9.84 -5.07 -4.26
CA LEU A 39 -10.75 -5.87 -5.09
C LEU A 39 -12.11 -6.13 -4.41
N LYS A 40 -12.10 -6.36 -3.10
CA LYS A 40 -13.32 -6.59 -2.31
C LYS A 40 -14.17 -5.33 -2.17
N GLU A 41 -13.54 -4.17 -2.00
CA GLU A 41 -14.21 -2.90 -1.68
C GLU A 41 -14.55 -2.07 -2.93
N ALA A 42 -13.78 -2.21 -4.02
CA ALA A 42 -14.02 -1.47 -5.25
C ALA A 42 -15.26 -2.00 -5.98
N LYS A 43 -15.99 -1.11 -6.62
CA LYS A 43 -17.15 -1.44 -7.46
C LYS A 43 -16.83 -1.21 -8.93
N ILE A 44 -17.43 -1.99 -9.80
CA ILE A 44 -17.33 -1.78 -11.24
C ILE A 44 -17.89 -0.40 -11.58
N GLY A 45 -17.15 0.35 -12.37
CA GLY A 45 -17.54 1.70 -12.80
C GLY A 45 -17.11 2.82 -11.86
N GLU A 46 -16.48 2.53 -10.71
CA GLU A 46 -15.84 3.56 -9.88
C GLU A 46 -14.57 4.12 -10.54
N ARG A 47 -14.20 5.33 -10.16
CA ARG A 47 -12.94 5.98 -10.52
C ARG A 47 -11.92 5.75 -9.40
N LEU A 48 -10.76 5.22 -9.73
CA LEU A 48 -9.71 4.86 -8.76
C LEU A 48 -8.43 5.63 -9.05
N CYS A 49 -7.85 6.25 -8.04
CA CYS A 49 -6.52 6.85 -8.06
C CYS A 49 -5.53 6.02 -7.27
N ASP A 50 -4.38 5.70 -7.88
CA ASP A 50 -3.25 5.01 -7.26
C ASP A 50 -2.09 6.00 -7.08
N PHE A 51 -1.93 6.51 -5.87
CA PHE A 51 -1.06 7.60 -5.48
C PHE A 51 0.31 7.02 -5.05
N GLY A 52 1.25 7.02 -5.95
CA GLY A 52 2.51 6.28 -5.88
C GLY A 52 2.40 4.91 -6.56
N CYS A 53 1.81 4.89 -7.76
CA CYS A 53 1.39 3.67 -8.47
C CYS A 53 2.53 2.75 -8.91
N GLY A 54 3.77 3.23 -8.92
CA GLY A 54 4.88 2.52 -9.53
C GLY A 54 4.57 2.14 -10.98
N ASN A 55 4.82 0.90 -11.35
CA ASN A 55 4.54 0.38 -12.68
C ASN A 55 3.11 -0.21 -12.83
N GLY A 56 2.16 0.20 -12.00
CA GLY A 56 0.75 -0.15 -12.10
C GLY A 56 0.39 -1.54 -11.57
N ASN A 57 1.01 -1.98 -10.48
CA ASN A 57 0.73 -3.32 -9.92
C ASN A 57 -0.71 -3.47 -9.43
N LEU A 58 -1.30 -2.44 -8.84
CA LEU A 58 -2.70 -2.46 -8.44
C LEU A 58 -3.62 -2.58 -9.67
N LEU A 59 -3.33 -1.82 -10.74
CA LEU A 59 -4.06 -1.95 -12.00
C LEU A 59 -3.97 -3.37 -12.57
N GLU A 60 -2.80 -4.00 -12.51
CA GLU A 60 -2.64 -5.38 -13.00
C GLU A 60 -3.56 -6.35 -12.25
N VAL A 61 -3.68 -6.20 -10.94
CA VAL A 61 -4.61 -7.02 -10.12
C VAL A 61 -6.05 -6.79 -10.55
N LEU A 62 -6.48 -5.53 -10.69
CA LEU A 62 -7.83 -5.18 -11.15
C LEU A 62 -8.10 -5.76 -12.55
N TYR A 63 -7.21 -5.54 -13.49
CA TYR A 63 -7.35 -5.97 -14.88
C TYR A 63 -7.41 -7.49 -15.02
N ARG A 64 -6.51 -8.23 -14.36
CA ARG A 64 -6.49 -9.70 -14.36
C ARG A 64 -7.75 -10.32 -13.73
N ASN A 65 -8.34 -9.64 -12.76
CA ASN A 65 -9.60 -10.06 -12.16
C ASN A 65 -10.84 -9.53 -12.89
N ARG A 66 -10.66 -8.98 -14.10
CA ARG A 66 -11.72 -8.42 -14.95
C ARG A 66 -12.52 -7.31 -14.26
N PHE A 67 -11.88 -6.60 -13.38
CA PHE A 67 -12.47 -5.48 -12.64
C PHE A 67 -12.31 -4.21 -13.47
N LYS A 68 -13.33 -3.88 -14.27
CA LYS A 68 -13.31 -2.68 -15.10
C LYS A 68 -13.76 -1.48 -14.28
N GLN A 69 -12.87 -0.51 -14.12
CA GLN A 69 -13.14 0.79 -13.54
C GLN A 69 -13.69 1.75 -14.62
N SER A 70 -14.32 2.86 -14.23
CA SER A 70 -14.63 3.95 -15.15
C SER A 70 -13.35 4.68 -15.55
N ALA A 71 -12.42 4.83 -14.60
CA ALA A 71 -11.06 5.28 -14.84
C ALA A 71 -10.13 4.74 -13.74
N TYR A 72 -8.88 4.47 -14.10
CA TYR A 72 -7.76 4.28 -13.19
C TYR A 72 -6.74 5.36 -13.47
N ILE A 73 -6.34 6.10 -12.46
CA ILE A 73 -5.34 7.16 -12.55
C ILE A 73 -4.15 6.76 -11.68
N GLY A 74 -3.02 6.46 -12.31
CA GLY A 74 -1.76 6.17 -11.63
C GLY A 74 -0.85 7.40 -11.61
N ILE A 75 -0.33 7.75 -10.44
CA ILE A 75 0.62 8.86 -10.27
C ILE A 75 1.88 8.36 -9.59
N ASP A 76 3.05 8.66 -10.14
CA ASP A 76 4.36 8.37 -9.52
C ASP A 76 5.35 9.47 -9.89
N ILE A 77 6.34 9.72 -9.04
CA ILE A 77 7.37 10.74 -9.29
C ILE A 77 8.36 10.32 -10.40
N ARG A 78 8.47 9.03 -10.69
CA ARG A 78 9.48 8.47 -11.58
C ARG A 78 8.96 8.36 -13.01
N GLU A 79 9.31 9.31 -13.88
CA GLU A 79 8.94 9.31 -15.31
C GLU A 79 9.15 7.95 -15.99
N LYS A 80 10.34 7.36 -15.83
CA LYS A 80 10.65 6.04 -16.41
C LYS A 80 9.71 4.94 -15.95
N THR A 81 9.21 5.00 -14.72
CA THR A 81 8.28 4.01 -14.18
C THR A 81 6.90 4.22 -14.78
N ILE A 82 6.51 5.47 -14.99
CA ILE A 82 5.27 5.83 -15.68
C ILE A 82 5.31 5.38 -17.15
N GLU A 83 6.39 5.66 -17.89
CA GLU A 83 6.56 5.14 -19.27
C GLU A 83 6.38 3.62 -19.34
N GLN A 84 6.95 2.88 -18.38
CA GLN A 84 6.79 1.43 -18.31
C GLN A 84 5.34 1.01 -18.01
N ALA A 85 4.63 1.76 -17.18
CA ALA A 85 3.22 1.50 -16.88
C ALA A 85 2.35 1.76 -18.13
N GLU A 86 2.57 2.88 -18.83
CA GLU A 86 1.88 3.21 -20.06
C GLU A 86 2.10 2.16 -21.17
N GLU A 87 3.34 1.71 -21.36
CA GLU A 87 3.65 0.64 -22.30
C GLU A 87 2.92 -0.68 -21.91
N LYS A 88 3.03 -1.05 -20.63
CA LYS A 88 2.43 -2.30 -20.09
C LYS A 88 0.91 -2.33 -20.23
N PHE A 89 0.25 -1.19 -20.06
CA PHE A 89 -1.21 -1.08 -20.08
C PHE A 89 -1.75 -0.31 -21.29
N SER A 90 -0.98 -0.23 -22.37
CA SER A 90 -1.36 0.49 -23.61
C SER A 90 -2.68 -0.01 -24.24
N ASN A 91 -3.14 -1.20 -23.88
CA ASN A 91 -4.41 -1.78 -24.30
C ASN A 91 -5.56 -1.60 -23.30
N VAL A 92 -5.35 -0.86 -22.22
CA VAL A 92 -6.35 -0.57 -21.19
C VAL A 92 -6.85 0.87 -21.36
N ASP A 93 -7.93 1.04 -22.10
CA ASP A 93 -8.49 2.32 -22.53
C ASP A 93 -9.05 3.20 -21.40
N TRP A 94 -9.14 2.68 -20.19
CA TRP A 94 -9.61 3.37 -18.99
C TRP A 94 -8.49 3.65 -17.97
N ALA A 95 -7.23 3.45 -18.34
CA ALA A 95 -6.08 3.74 -17.49
C ALA A 95 -5.30 4.95 -18.01
N GLU A 96 -4.94 5.84 -17.12
CA GLU A 96 -4.14 7.02 -17.35
C GLU A 96 -2.99 7.07 -16.32
N PHE A 97 -1.82 7.53 -16.75
CA PHE A 97 -0.65 7.63 -15.87
C PHE A 97 -0.02 9.01 -15.96
N TYR A 98 0.47 9.51 -14.82
CA TYR A 98 1.05 10.84 -14.72
C TYR A 98 2.33 10.82 -13.89
N ALA A 99 3.39 11.45 -14.40
CA ALA A 99 4.60 11.71 -13.65
C ALA A 99 4.43 13.00 -12.85
N ALA A 100 4.33 12.92 -11.52
CA ALA A 100 4.20 14.09 -10.66
C ALA A 100 4.83 13.84 -9.29
N ASP A 101 5.35 14.90 -8.66
CA ASP A 101 5.86 14.86 -7.30
C ASP A 101 4.70 15.06 -6.33
N LEU A 102 4.35 13.98 -5.62
CA LEU A 102 3.22 13.91 -4.70
C LEU A 102 3.30 14.92 -3.53
N CYS A 103 4.49 15.53 -3.34
CA CYS A 103 4.76 16.54 -2.32
C CYS A 103 4.87 17.96 -2.90
N LYS A 104 4.31 18.21 -4.10
CA LYS A 104 4.25 19.53 -4.73
C LYS A 104 2.85 19.87 -5.23
N ASN A 105 2.61 21.15 -5.41
CA ASN A 105 1.35 21.69 -5.95
C ASN A 105 1.48 22.08 -7.43
N ASP A 106 2.27 21.34 -8.20
CA ASP A 106 2.51 21.55 -9.63
C ASP A 106 1.63 20.65 -10.54
N PHE A 107 0.78 19.83 -9.91
CA PHE A 107 -0.20 18.97 -10.56
C PHE A 107 -1.60 19.28 -10.01
N ASP A 108 -2.63 19.26 -10.86
CA ASP A 108 -4.02 19.48 -10.46
C ASP A 108 -4.66 18.20 -9.92
N TYR A 109 -4.41 17.90 -8.66
CA TYR A 109 -4.97 16.74 -7.96
C TYR A 109 -6.49 16.80 -7.85
N THR A 110 -7.07 18.01 -7.80
CA THR A 110 -8.53 18.20 -7.66
C THR A 110 -9.32 17.76 -8.89
N SER A 111 -8.70 17.75 -10.06
CA SER A 111 -9.32 17.30 -11.31
C SER A 111 -9.55 15.78 -11.37
N ILE A 112 -8.90 15.00 -10.51
CA ILE A 112 -8.95 13.53 -10.53
C ILE A 112 -10.33 13.01 -10.12
N GLN A 113 -10.93 13.55 -9.08
CA GLN A 113 -12.29 13.20 -8.61
C GLN A 113 -12.52 11.69 -8.48
N ALA A 114 -11.62 11.01 -7.77
CA ALA A 114 -11.69 9.57 -7.59
C ALA A 114 -12.70 9.17 -6.49
N ASP A 115 -13.41 8.06 -6.69
CA ASP A 115 -14.25 7.43 -5.66
C ASP A 115 -13.41 6.69 -4.62
N LYS A 116 -12.23 6.21 -5.04
CA LYS A 116 -11.25 5.55 -4.18
C LYS A 116 -9.85 6.05 -4.50
N VAL A 117 -9.11 6.40 -3.44
CA VAL A 117 -7.72 6.83 -3.55
C VAL A 117 -6.85 5.87 -2.73
N CYS A 118 -5.87 5.25 -3.37
CA CYS A 118 -4.97 4.29 -2.74
C CYS A 118 -3.55 4.85 -2.68
N SER A 119 -2.82 4.60 -1.60
CA SER A 119 -1.38 4.84 -1.52
C SER A 119 -0.73 3.76 -0.67
N PHE A 120 0.13 2.93 -1.27
CA PHE A 120 0.70 1.77 -0.62
C PHE A 120 2.22 1.82 -0.60
N GLU A 121 2.80 1.89 0.59
CA GLU A 121 4.25 1.93 0.82
C GLU A 121 4.91 3.13 0.12
N VAL A 122 4.37 4.32 0.35
CA VAL A 122 4.85 5.58 -0.25
C VAL A 122 5.23 6.62 0.81
N ILE A 123 4.38 6.85 1.81
CA ILE A 123 4.53 7.95 2.77
C ILE A 123 5.85 7.87 3.56
N GLU A 124 6.40 6.69 3.76
CA GLU A 124 7.70 6.51 4.41
C GLU A 124 8.90 6.98 3.55
N HIS A 125 8.69 7.18 2.24
CA HIS A 125 9.73 7.58 1.29
C HIS A 125 9.80 9.09 1.03
N ILE A 126 8.79 9.84 1.43
CA ILE A 126 8.69 11.28 1.13
C ILE A 126 9.36 12.18 2.18
N GLY A 127 9.73 11.60 3.33
CA GLY A 127 10.22 12.34 4.50
C GLY A 127 9.08 12.96 5.32
N LYS A 128 9.17 12.84 6.64
CA LYS A 128 8.12 13.29 7.58
C LYS A 128 7.74 14.76 7.42
N GLN A 129 8.69 15.61 7.02
CA GLN A 129 8.46 17.05 6.80
C GLN A 129 7.50 17.35 5.62
N ASN A 130 7.36 16.42 4.68
CA ASN A 130 6.49 16.58 3.51
C ASN A 130 5.12 15.91 3.71
N ALA A 131 4.91 15.20 4.81
CA ALA A 131 3.75 14.33 5.01
C ALA A 131 2.41 15.09 4.98
N HIS A 132 2.36 16.30 5.54
CA HIS A 132 1.13 17.12 5.49
C HIS A 132 0.75 17.51 4.07
N LEU A 133 1.72 17.93 3.25
CA LEU A 133 1.44 18.29 1.85
C LEU A 133 1.06 17.06 1.02
N PHE A 134 1.73 15.95 1.24
CA PHE A 134 1.37 14.66 0.64
C PHE A 134 -0.07 14.27 0.97
N LEU A 135 -0.47 14.32 2.24
CA LEU A 135 -1.83 13.97 2.68
C LEU A 135 -2.88 14.97 2.16
N GLN A 136 -2.53 16.25 2.03
CA GLN A 136 -3.42 17.22 1.41
C GLN A 136 -3.65 16.88 -0.07
N ASN A 137 -2.59 16.64 -0.85
CA ASN A 137 -2.69 16.24 -2.25
C ASN A 137 -3.43 14.89 -2.42
N PHE A 138 -3.18 13.94 -1.50
CA PHE A 138 -3.90 12.67 -1.44
C PHE A 138 -5.40 12.88 -1.19
N LYS A 139 -5.76 13.76 -0.24
CA LYS A 139 -7.15 14.17 0.04
C LYS A 139 -7.79 14.81 -1.20
N ASP A 140 -7.06 15.65 -1.91
CA ASP A 140 -7.57 16.42 -3.05
C ASP A 140 -7.86 15.55 -4.29
N CYS A 141 -7.27 14.35 -4.39
CA CYS A 141 -7.57 13.41 -5.47
C CYS A 141 -8.99 12.83 -5.43
N GLY A 142 -9.63 12.81 -4.26
CA GLY A 142 -10.92 12.15 -4.07
C GLY A 142 -12.12 13.09 -4.18
N THR A 143 -13.28 12.52 -4.50
CA THR A 143 -14.57 13.18 -4.32
C THR A 143 -14.86 13.42 -2.84
N GLU A 144 -15.95 14.14 -2.54
CA GLU A 144 -16.41 14.39 -1.17
C GLU A 144 -16.68 13.09 -0.40
N ASP A 145 -17.26 12.10 -1.08
CA ASP A 145 -17.62 10.80 -0.52
C ASP A 145 -16.52 9.72 -0.68
N ALA A 146 -15.33 10.10 -1.16
CA ALA A 146 -14.26 9.15 -1.45
C ALA A 146 -13.80 8.36 -0.22
N LEU A 147 -13.41 7.11 -0.46
CA LEU A 147 -12.67 6.30 0.51
C LEU A 147 -11.19 6.31 0.15
N TYR A 148 -10.36 6.49 1.17
CA TYR A 148 -8.91 6.53 1.03
C TYR A 148 -8.29 5.32 1.73
N TYR A 149 -7.31 4.72 1.08
CA TYR A 149 -6.61 3.52 1.55
C TYR A 149 -5.11 3.81 1.58
N LEU A 150 -4.56 3.91 2.77
CA LEU A 150 -3.14 4.20 2.96
C LEU A 150 -2.48 3.05 3.72
N SER A 151 -1.38 2.53 3.21
CA SER A 151 -0.55 1.58 3.96
C SER A 151 0.90 2.01 4.02
N THR A 152 1.54 1.67 5.13
CA THR A 152 2.97 1.93 5.35
C THR A 152 3.50 1.00 6.44
N PRO A 153 4.82 0.71 6.47
CA PRO A 153 5.44 0.07 7.61
C PRO A 153 5.28 0.91 8.87
N ASN A 154 5.19 0.22 10.00
CA ASN A 154 5.17 0.83 11.31
C ASN A 154 6.55 0.74 11.97
N HIS A 155 7.08 1.86 12.39
CA HIS A 155 8.28 1.90 13.23
C HIS A 155 7.95 1.45 14.65
N ASP A 156 8.65 0.40 15.11
CA ASP A 156 8.56 -0.07 16.49
C ASP A 156 9.95 -0.03 17.14
N GLU A 157 10.16 0.95 17.97
CA GLU A 157 11.43 1.17 18.69
C GLU A 157 11.83 -0.03 19.56
N GLN A 158 10.86 -0.76 20.11
CA GLN A 158 11.12 -1.91 20.99
C GLN A 158 11.67 -3.12 20.20
N VAL A 159 11.36 -3.18 18.92
CA VAL A 159 11.71 -4.31 18.07
C VAL A 159 12.94 -4.03 17.22
N GLY A 160 13.46 -2.78 17.25
CA GLY A 160 14.62 -2.38 16.47
C GLY A 160 14.33 -2.39 14.97
N ALA A 161 13.07 -2.18 14.57
CA ALA A 161 12.75 -1.86 13.19
C ALA A 161 13.50 -0.57 12.84
N ALA A 162 14.13 -0.55 11.68
CA ALA A 162 14.97 0.56 11.28
C ALA A 162 14.11 1.72 10.81
N GLY A 163 13.62 2.54 11.75
CA GLY A 163 12.77 3.69 11.46
C GLY A 163 13.34 4.69 10.47
N ASN A 164 14.68 4.72 10.35
CA ASN A 164 15.37 5.53 9.36
C ASN A 164 16.46 4.69 8.72
N HIS A 165 16.31 4.36 7.45
CA HIS A 165 17.32 3.63 6.68
C HIS A 165 17.31 4.07 5.23
N THR A 166 18.31 3.61 4.48
CA THR A 166 18.40 3.84 3.04
C THR A 166 18.50 2.48 2.36
N TYR A 167 17.71 2.24 1.33
CA TYR A 167 17.86 1.05 0.48
C TYR A 167 18.24 1.44 -0.95
N ASP A 168 18.86 0.52 -1.67
CA ASP A 168 19.18 0.70 -3.08
C ASP A 168 17.91 0.47 -3.91
N SER A 169 17.46 1.50 -4.61
CA SER A 169 16.33 1.44 -5.53
C SER A 169 16.62 0.68 -6.84
N GLY A 170 17.85 0.16 -7.00
CA GLY A 170 18.30 -0.55 -8.19
C GLY A 170 18.78 0.36 -9.32
N ASP A 171 18.71 1.67 -9.15
CA ASP A 171 19.24 2.70 -10.05
C ASP A 171 20.51 3.41 -9.49
N GLY A 172 21.05 2.87 -8.38
CA GLY A 172 22.23 3.39 -7.69
C GLY A 172 21.95 4.63 -6.81
N ARG A 173 20.69 5.04 -6.65
CA ARG A 173 20.27 6.08 -5.71
C ARG A 173 19.71 5.44 -4.46
N GLY A 174 20.25 5.80 -3.31
CA GLY A 174 19.68 5.41 -2.03
C GLY A 174 18.34 6.10 -1.81
N VAL A 175 17.29 5.33 -1.53
CA VAL A 175 16.00 5.87 -1.12
C VAL A 175 15.95 5.91 0.38
N ALA A 176 15.79 7.11 0.94
CA ALA A 176 15.63 7.29 2.38
C ALA A 176 14.23 6.82 2.80
N VAL A 177 14.17 6.07 3.90
CA VAL A 177 12.94 5.60 4.51
C VAL A 177 12.84 6.20 5.91
N GLN A 178 11.71 6.81 6.20
CA GLN A 178 11.36 7.36 7.52
C GLN A 178 10.01 6.80 7.95
N GLU A 179 10.04 5.69 8.65
CA GLU A 179 8.82 5.05 9.15
C GLU A 179 8.18 5.86 10.28
N PHE A 180 6.86 5.80 10.35
CA PHE A 180 6.07 6.39 11.41
C PHE A 180 5.74 5.33 12.47
N THR A 181 5.63 5.74 13.73
CA THR A 181 4.96 4.91 14.73
C THR A 181 3.44 4.93 14.49
N HIS A 182 2.71 3.98 15.07
CA HIS A 182 1.24 3.99 15.00
C HIS A 182 0.65 5.29 15.55
N GLU A 183 1.20 5.83 16.63
CA GLU A 183 0.76 7.06 17.27
C GLU A 183 1.02 8.27 16.36
N GLU A 184 2.27 8.46 15.90
CA GLU A 184 2.64 9.54 14.97
C GLU A 184 1.76 9.56 13.72
N LEU A 185 1.52 8.39 13.12
CA LEU A 185 0.70 8.33 11.91
C LEU A 185 -0.78 8.56 12.21
N THR A 186 -1.29 8.08 13.34
CA THR A 186 -2.67 8.35 13.78
C THR A 186 -2.90 9.86 13.92
N GLU A 187 -2.05 10.54 14.70
CA GLU A 187 -2.15 11.99 14.92
C GLU A 187 -2.06 12.76 13.60
N LEU A 188 -1.15 12.37 12.71
CA LEU A 188 -0.99 12.98 11.39
C LEU A 188 -2.23 12.80 10.51
N LEU A 189 -2.78 11.59 10.46
CA LEU A 189 -3.96 11.27 9.65
C LEU A 189 -5.20 11.99 10.16
N GLU A 190 -5.39 12.09 11.48
CA GLU A 190 -6.53 12.76 12.10
C GLU A 190 -6.59 14.27 11.83
N VAL A 191 -5.48 14.88 11.37
CA VAL A 191 -5.50 16.28 10.89
C VAL A 191 -6.31 16.41 9.59
N HIS A 192 -6.24 15.42 8.70
CA HIS A 192 -6.77 15.47 7.33
C HIS A 192 -8.01 14.61 7.13
N PHE A 193 -8.17 13.53 7.91
CA PHE A 193 -9.14 12.46 7.69
C PHE A 193 -9.79 11.99 8.98
N ASP A 194 -10.97 11.41 8.83
CA ASP A 194 -11.57 10.52 9.82
C ASP A 194 -11.09 9.08 9.57
N ILE A 195 -10.58 8.43 10.60
CA ILE A 195 -10.14 7.04 10.52
C ILE A 195 -11.35 6.13 10.65
N VAL A 196 -11.77 5.52 9.54
CA VAL A 196 -12.91 4.61 9.50
C VAL A 196 -12.53 3.24 10.06
N LYS A 197 -11.34 2.75 9.68
CA LYS A 197 -10.87 1.43 10.06
C LYS A 197 -9.35 1.34 9.92
N LYS A 198 -8.74 0.54 10.78
CA LYS A 198 -7.33 0.18 10.72
C LYS A 198 -7.21 -1.33 10.86
N PHE A 199 -6.37 -1.98 10.05
CA PHE A 199 -6.06 -3.38 10.20
C PHE A 199 -4.64 -3.69 9.73
N GLY A 200 -4.00 -4.63 10.41
CA GLY A 200 -2.66 -5.08 10.05
C GLY A 200 -2.66 -5.83 8.73
N THR A 201 -1.60 -5.67 7.98
CA THR A 201 -1.33 -6.46 6.77
C THR A 201 -0.19 -7.44 6.99
N PHE A 202 0.65 -7.18 7.98
CA PHE A 202 1.64 -8.10 8.52
C PHE A 202 1.89 -7.81 10.00
N ALA A 203 1.92 -8.86 10.83
CA ALA A 203 2.32 -8.79 12.24
C ALA A 203 3.32 -9.90 12.55
N SER A 204 4.32 -9.62 13.39
CA SER A 204 5.23 -10.67 13.84
C SER A 204 4.53 -11.59 14.84
N VAL A 205 4.70 -12.90 14.69
CA VAL A 205 4.16 -13.90 15.65
C VAL A 205 4.55 -13.56 17.08
N ARG A 206 5.77 -13.05 17.29
CA ARG A 206 6.26 -12.66 18.61
C ARG A 206 5.40 -11.56 19.23
N ASP A 207 4.89 -10.65 18.41
CA ASP A 207 4.20 -9.45 18.86
C ASP A 207 2.72 -9.73 19.15
N TYR A 208 2.04 -10.58 18.38
CA TYR A 208 0.62 -10.86 18.56
C TYR A 208 0.30 -12.17 19.30
N LYS A 209 1.18 -13.18 19.29
CA LYS A 209 0.92 -14.48 19.93
C LYS A 209 0.58 -14.38 21.43
N PRO A 210 1.24 -13.51 22.23
CA PRO A 210 0.88 -13.34 23.64
C PRO A 210 -0.49 -12.71 23.89
N LEU A 211 -1.09 -12.10 22.86
CA LEU A 211 -2.36 -11.38 22.93
C LEU A 211 -3.54 -12.22 22.47
N MET A 212 -3.28 -13.41 21.91
CA MET A 212 -4.32 -14.28 21.39
C MET A 212 -5.21 -14.82 22.51
N ASN A 213 -6.51 -14.79 22.27
CA ASN A 213 -7.45 -15.53 23.10
C ASN A 213 -7.42 -17.04 22.75
N GLU A 214 -8.18 -17.85 23.49
CA GLU A 214 -8.21 -19.32 23.31
C GLU A 214 -8.56 -19.73 21.88
N TRP A 215 -9.64 -19.16 21.31
CA TRP A 215 -10.06 -19.43 19.93
C TRP A 215 -9.00 -19.06 18.89
N GLN A 216 -8.37 -17.90 19.05
CA GLN A 216 -7.30 -17.45 18.15
C GLN A 216 -6.08 -18.37 18.23
N THR A 217 -5.77 -18.87 19.43
CA THR A 217 -4.67 -19.81 19.65
C THR A 217 -4.95 -21.15 18.97
N GLU A 218 -6.15 -21.70 19.14
CA GLU A 218 -6.57 -22.94 18.48
C GLU A 218 -6.50 -22.81 16.95
N MET A 219 -7.01 -21.69 16.40
CA MET A 219 -6.97 -21.42 14.97
C MET A 219 -5.51 -21.29 14.48
N PHE A 220 -4.66 -20.57 15.22
CA PHE A 220 -3.25 -20.42 14.86
C PHE A 220 -2.52 -21.78 14.82
N GLU A 221 -2.69 -22.61 15.84
CA GLU A 221 -2.03 -23.93 15.89
C GLU A 221 -2.57 -24.86 14.77
N ALA A 222 -3.87 -24.82 14.47
CA ALA A 222 -4.44 -25.57 13.36
C ALA A 222 -3.89 -25.12 11.99
N LEU A 223 -3.77 -23.81 11.77
CA LEU A 223 -3.20 -23.28 10.53
C LEU A 223 -1.71 -23.62 10.37
N ARG A 224 -0.97 -23.69 11.49
CA ARG A 224 0.46 -24.01 11.50
C ARG A 224 0.80 -25.41 11.00
N GLU A 225 -0.15 -26.33 11.03
CA GLU A 225 0.04 -27.67 10.48
C GLU A 225 0.14 -27.67 8.93
N TYR A 226 -0.42 -26.64 8.27
CA TYR A 226 -0.57 -26.62 6.82
C TYR A 226 0.15 -25.46 6.14
N TYR A 227 0.38 -24.35 6.86
CA TYR A 227 0.86 -23.10 6.28
C TYR A 227 2.14 -22.59 6.95
N ASP A 228 2.93 -21.88 6.16
CA ASP A 228 4.10 -21.16 6.66
C ASP A 228 3.69 -20.03 7.64
N THR A 229 4.54 -19.81 8.63
CA THR A 229 4.31 -18.82 9.68
C THR A 229 4.15 -17.39 9.15
N ASN A 230 4.83 -17.02 8.05
CA ASN A 230 4.68 -15.69 7.46
C ASN A 230 3.29 -15.50 6.84
N LEU A 231 2.76 -16.52 6.17
CA LEU A 231 1.39 -16.46 5.66
C LEU A 231 0.38 -16.36 6.81
N ILE A 232 0.53 -17.17 7.85
CA ILE A 232 -0.34 -17.10 9.03
C ILE A 232 -0.27 -15.70 9.67
N SER A 233 0.93 -15.13 9.77
CA SER A 233 1.13 -13.78 10.31
C SER A 233 0.40 -12.70 9.52
N ASN A 234 0.28 -12.83 8.19
CA ASN A 234 -0.56 -11.94 7.40
C ASN A 234 -2.06 -12.17 7.65
N LEU A 235 -2.49 -13.44 7.76
CA LEU A 235 -3.89 -13.78 8.03
C LEU A 235 -4.35 -13.34 9.44
N MET A 236 -3.46 -13.38 10.42
CA MET A 236 -3.74 -12.96 11.80
C MET A 236 -3.62 -11.44 11.99
N ALA A 237 -2.79 -10.76 11.22
CA ALA A 237 -2.50 -9.33 11.37
C ALA A 237 -3.75 -8.43 11.44
N PRO A 238 -4.82 -8.64 10.65
CA PRO A 238 -6.03 -7.80 10.75
C PRO A 238 -6.69 -7.79 12.13
N MET A 239 -6.44 -8.79 12.97
CA MET A 239 -6.98 -8.88 14.32
C MET A 239 -6.12 -8.16 15.37
N PHE A 240 -4.90 -7.75 15.00
CA PHE A 240 -3.93 -7.11 15.90
C PHE A 240 -3.31 -5.86 15.25
N PRO A 241 -4.13 -4.87 14.82
CA PRO A 241 -3.62 -3.73 14.07
C PRO A 241 -2.59 -2.90 14.84
N GLU A 242 -2.74 -2.75 16.16
CA GLU A 242 -1.82 -1.96 17.01
C GLU A 242 -0.44 -2.64 17.20
N HIS A 243 -0.36 -3.94 16.91
CA HIS A 243 0.86 -4.73 17.01
C HIS A 243 1.38 -5.17 15.64
N SER A 244 0.83 -4.58 14.57
CA SER A 244 1.23 -4.89 13.20
C SER A 244 2.41 -4.02 12.79
N ARG A 245 3.34 -4.64 12.07
CA ARG A 245 4.51 -3.97 11.48
C ARG A 245 4.23 -3.30 10.15
N ASN A 246 3.09 -3.62 9.57
CA ASN A 246 2.56 -2.98 8.40
C ASN A 246 1.05 -2.92 8.54
N THR A 247 0.48 -1.76 8.28
CA THR A 247 -0.93 -1.47 8.57
C THR A 247 -1.58 -0.81 7.37
N LEU A 248 -2.83 -1.17 7.11
CA LEU A 248 -3.69 -0.50 6.15
C LEU A 248 -4.74 0.33 6.91
N TRP A 249 -4.80 1.59 6.57
CA TRP A 249 -5.75 2.57 7.09
C TRP A 249 -6.82 2.83 6.04
N VAL A 250 -8.08 2.76 6.46
CA VAL A 250 -9.23 3.15 5.64
C VAL A 250 -9.76 4.47 6.21
N LEU A 251 -9.79 5.49 5.37
CA LEU A 251 -9.99 6.87 5.77
C LEU A 251 -11.15 7.47 4.98
N LYS A 252 -11.79 8.48 5.56
CA LYS A 252 -12.71 9.40 4.89
C LYS A 252 -12.20 10.82 5.02
N ARG A 253 -12.56 11.66 4.07
CA ARG A 253 -12.32 13.10 4.16
C ARG A 253 -12.95 13.63 5.44
N LYS A 254 -12.17 14.36 6.21
CA LYS A 254 -12.70 15.10 7.34
C LYS A 254 -13.43 16.31 6.79
N ASP A 255 -14.66 16.51 7.22
CA ASP A 255 -15.40 17.73 6.89
C ASP A 255 -14.61 18.92 7.43
N ASP A 256 -14.31 19.85 6.56
CA ASP A 256 -13.75 21.11 7.01
C ASP A 256 -14.85 21.79 7.82
N ASP A 257 -14.73 21.79 9.16
CA ASP A 257 -15.65 22.52 10.02
C ASP A 257 -15.70 23.96 9.50
N LEU A 258 -16.83 24.32 8.90
CA LEU A 258 -17.14 25.68 8.47
C LEU A 258 -17.26 26.53 9.75
N PHE A 259 -16.13 27.12 10.18
CA PHE A 259 -16.12 28.20 11.15
C PHE A 259 -16.29 29.56 10.48
#